data_49b714be9b9eecd677536cfe7ce54cd8
#
_entry.id   49b714be9b9eecd677536cfe7ce54cd8
#
_cell.length_a   1.000
_cell.length_b   1.000
_cell.length_c   1.000
_cell.angle_alpha   90.00
_cell.angle_beta   90.00
_cell.angle_gamma   90.00
#
_symmetry.space_group_name_H-M   'P 1'
#
loop_
_entity.id
_entity.type
_entity.pdbx_description
1 polymer ?
#
loop_
_entity_poly.entity_id
_entity_poly.type
_entity_poly.pdbx_seq_one_letter_code
_entity_poly.pdbx_strand_id
1 'polypeptide(L)'
;MDAHYTTPPGGHAAVYDAVMWPFERAAIGAWRRRLAAAARGRVLEIGSGTGAQLRWYAPGAEVTALEPDEGMRARLSARAERARVPVTVAGGRAEDLPFAAASFDTAVSAFALCTVSDPAAALAELRRVLVPGGTLLLLEHVHLTWEPGRALQSAAAPAWAAVAGGCRLDRDTLTTAQGVGFTLVRTQAHVAGWIVESVLVAPAR
;
A
#
# COMPACT_ATOMS: atom_id res chain seq x y z
N MET A 1 -13.78 20.14 7.17
CA MET A 1 -13.09 20.90 6.08
C MET A 1 -12.31 19.87 5.31
N ASP A 2 -12.93 19.37 4.25
CA ASP A 2 -12.34 18.32 3.40
C ASP A 2 -11.21 18.95 2.59
N ALA A 3 -9.98 18.62 2.94
CA ALA A 3 -8.84 18.91 2.11
C ALA A 3 -8.98 18.06 0.84
N HIS A 4 -9.67 18.60 -0.16
CA HIS A 4 -9.68 18.03 -1.50
C HIS A 4 -8.23 17.99 -2.00
N TYR A 5 -7.70 16.80 -2.09
CA TYR A 5 -6.44 16.52 -2.75
C TYR A 5 -6.64 16.79 -4.26
N THR A 6 -6.50 18.05 -4.65
CA THR A 6 -6.52 18.45 -6.06
C THR A 6 -5.12 18.27 -6.64
N THR A 7 -4.84 17.08 -7.14
CA THR A 7 -3.61 16.82 -7.88
C THR A 7 -3.73 17.37 -9.30
N PRO A 8 -2.73 18.11 -9.82
CA PRO A 8 -2.75 18.55 -11.21
C PRO A 8 -2.67 17.37 -12.17
N PRO A 9 -3.42 17.36 -13.28
CA PRO A 9 -3.50 16.23 -14.18
C PRO A 9 -2.16 15.91 -14.85
N GLY A 10 -1.72 14.66 -14.73
CA GLY A 10 -0.75 14.00 -15.63
C GLY A 10 0.74 14.27 -15.45
N GLY A 11 1.17 15.41 -14.96
CA GLY A 11 2.61 15.77 -14.88
C GLY A 11 3.33 15.17 -13.67
N HIS A 12 2.68 15.08 -12.53
CA HIS A 12 3.29 14.64 -11.27
C HIS A 12 3.65 13.15 -11.23
N ALA A 13 2.91 12.28 -11.92
CA ALA A 13 3.20 10.84 -11.98
C ALA A 13 4.57 10.54 -12.62
N ALA A 14 5.00 11.35 -13.61
CA ALA A 14 6.32 11.22 -14.21
C ALA A 14 7.42 11.71 -13.27
N VAL A 15 7.17 12.82 -12.58
CA VAL A 15 8.08 13.38 -11.58
C VAL A 15 8.21 12.41 -10.40
N TYR A 16 7.09 11.85 -9.93
CA TYR A 16 7.08 10.82 -8.90
C TYR A 16 7.97 9.63 -9.27
N ASP A 17 7.79 9.05 -10.47
CA ASP A 17 8.61 7.94 -10.94
C ASP A 17 10.10 8.31 -11.00
N ALA A 18 10.44 9.52 -11.47
CA ALA A 18 11.82 9.98 -11.56
C ALA A 18 12.47 10.15 -10.17
N VAL A 19 11.74 10.74 -9.22
CA VAL A 19 12.19 10.91 -7.83
C VAL A 19 12.33 9.56 -7.13
N MET A 20 11.40 8.64 -7.34
CA MET A 20 11.43 7.32 -6.69
C MET A 20 12.42 6.36 -7.31
N TRP A 21 12.84 6.57 -8.57
CA TRP A 21 13.71 5.64 -9.31
C TRP A 21 15.00 5.24 -8.57
N PRO A 22 15.81 6.15 -7.97
CA PRO A 22 17.00 5.75 -7.24
C PRO A 22 16.68 4.88 -6.02
N PHE A 23 15.62 5.19 -5.28
CA PHE A 23 15.19 4.42 -4.10
C PHE A 23 14.67 3.03 -4.49
N GLU A 24 13.92 2.94 -5.59
CA GLU A 24 13.46 1.67 -6.16
C GLU A 24 14.65 0.78 -6.56
N ARG A 25 15.70 1.35 -7.12
CA ARG A 25 16.90 0.60 -7.48
C ARG A 25 17.75 0.20 -6.27
N ALA A 26 17.80 1.02 -5.23
CA ALA A 26 18.64 0.79 -4.06
C ALA A 26 18.07 -0.31 -3.14
N ALA A 27 16.79 -0.24 -2.78
CA ALA A 27 16.21 -1.13 -1.78
C ALA A 27 14.73 -1.44 -2.01
N ILE A 28 13.91 -0.42 -2.29
CA ILE A 28 12.44 -0.55 -2.34
C ILE A 28 12.02 -1.61 -3.36
N GLY A 29 12.64 -1.65 -4.53
CA GLY A 29 12.32 -2.62 -5.56
C GLY A 29 12.55 -4.07 -5.13
N ALA A 30 13.56 -4.35 -4.29
CA ALA A 30 13.77 -5.68 -3.73
C ALA A 30 12.68 -6.05 -2.72
N TRP A 31 12.22 -5.09 -1.89
CA TRP A 31 11.13 -5.30 -0.94
C TRP A 31 9.80 -5.51 -1.66
N ARG A 32 9.47 -4.65 -2.65
CA ARG A 32 8.27 -4.82 -3.50
C ARG A 32 8.26 -6.18 -4.21
N ARG A 33 9.42 -6.63 -4.71
CA ARG A 33 9.53 -7.95 -5.36
C ARG A 33 9.18 -9.08 -4.41
N ARG A 34 9.68 -9.06 -3.16
CA ARG A 34 9.35 -10.08 -2.16
C ARG A 34 7.86 -10.05 -1.81
N LEU A 35 7.33 -8.84 -1.59
CA LEU A 35 5.93 -8.64 -1.26
C LEU A 35 5.01 -9.19 -2.38
N ALA A 36 5.22 -8.75 -3.62
CA ALA A 36 4.42 -9.19 -4.77
C ALA A 36 4.59 -10.69 -5.06
N ALA A 37 5.82 -11.23 -4.90
CA ALA A 37 6.07 -12.65 -5.07
C ALA A 37 5.40 -13.53 -4.00
N ALA A 38 4.99 -12.98 -2.87
CA ALA A 38 4.24 -13.68 -1.83
C ALA A 38 2.72 -13.70 -2.10
N ALA A 39 2.20 -12.76 -2.91
CA ALA A 39 0.77 -12.67 -3.22
C ALA A 39 0.30 -13.85 -4.09
N ARG A 40 -0.89 -14.37 -3.81
CA ARG A 40 -1.48 -15.54 -4.48
C ARG A 40 -2.97 -15.34 -4.75
N GLY A 41 -3.47 -16.02 -5.78
CA GLY A 41 -4.89 -16.04 -6.11
C GLY A 41 -5.39 -14.70 -6.61
N ARG A 42 -6.60 -14.33 -6.22
CA ARG A 42 -7.21 -13.02 -6.50
C ARG A 42 -6.59 -11.99 -5.57
N VAL A 43 -5.85 -11.07 -6.13
CA VAL A 43 -5.04 -10.09 -5.39
C VAL A 43 -5.65 -8.71 -5.53
N LEU A 44 -5.90 -8.01 -4.42
CA LEU A 44 -6.21 -6.59 -4.41
C LEU A 44 -4.95 -5.81 -3.98
N GLU A 45 -4.43 -4.96 -4.85
CA GLU A 45 -3.38 -3.97 -4.50
C GLU A 45 -4.03 -2.61 -4.33
N ILE A 46 -3.98 -2.02 -3.12
CA ILE A 46 -4.46 -0.66 -2.85
C ILE A 46 -3.35 0.36 -3.01
N GLY A 47 -3.70 1.56 -3.51
CA GLY A 47 -2.74 2.63 -3.75
C GLY A 47 -1.63 2.21 -4.71
N SER A 48 -2.00 1.58 -5.83
CA SER A 48 -1.06 1.01 -6.80
C SER A 48 -0.16 2.07 -7.47
N GLY A 49 -0.50 3.36 -7.32
CA GLY A 49 0.25 4.48 -7.87
C GLY A 49 0.42 4.35 -9.37
N THR A 50 1.65 4.44 -9.83
CA THR A 50 1.99 4.24 -11.24
C THR A 50 2.15 2.76 -11.64
N GLY A 51 1.95 1.80 -10.73
CA GLY A 51 2.08 0.36 -11.00
C GLY A 51 3.51 -0.19 -10.93
N ALA A 52 4.37 0.39 -10.11
CA ALA A 52 5.77 -0.05 -9.98
C ALA A 52 5.91 -1.52 -9.54
N GLN A 53 4.91 -2.05 -8.81
CA GLN A 53 4.90 -3.41 -8.26
C GLN A 53 4.43 -4.47 -9.27
N LEU A 54 3.63 -4.12 -10.28
CA LEU A 54 2.97 -5.05 -11.20
C LEU A 54 3.92 -6.05 -11.87
N ARG A 55 5.13 -5.63 -12.19
CA ARG A 55 6.16 -6.47 -12.82
C ARG A 55 6.67 -7.64 -11.96
N TRP A 56 6.34 -7.64 -10.67
CA TRP A 56 6.88 -8.59 -9.69
C TRP A 56 5.88 -9.66 -9.24
N TYR A 57 4.60 -9.54 -9.61
CA TYR A 57 3.62 -10.57 -9.30
C TYR A 57 3.99 -11.89 -9.99
N ALA A 58 3.86 -12.98 -9.23
CA ALA A 58 4.17 -14.32 -9.70
C ALA A 58 3.03 -14.87 -10.58
N PRO A 59 3.32 -15.78 -11.52
CA PRO A 59 2.30 -16.50 -12.27
C PRO A 59 1.25 -17.13 -11.36
N GLY A 60 -0.03 -17.07 -11.75
CA GLY A 60 -1.17 -17.54 -10.97
C GLY A 60 -1.80 -16.47 -10.05
N ALA A 61 -1.24 -15.26 -9.98
CA ALA A 61 -1.93 -14.12 -9.39
C ALA A 61 -2.84 -13.44 -10.43
N GLU A 62 -4.05 -13.04 -10.02
CA GLU A 62 -4.97 -12.18 -10.75
C GLU A 62 -5.10 -10.87 -9.99
N VAL A 63 -4.53 -9.79 -10.51
CA VAL A 63 -4.37 -8.54 -9.76
C VAL A 63 -5.47 -7.53 -10.10
N THR A 64 -6.16 -7.03 -9.08
CA THR A 64 -6.95 -5.81 -9.16
C THR A 64 -6.14 -4.69 -8.52
N ALA A 65 -5.71 -3.73 -9.34
CA ALA A 65 -4.88 -2.59 -8.94
C ALA A 65 -5.76 -1.36 -8.74
N LEU A 66 -5.97 -0.96 -7.47
CA LEU A 66 -6.81 0.16 -7.08
C LEU A 66 -5.96 1.42 -6.87
N GLU A 67 -6.33 2.52 -7.54
CA GLU A 67 -5.66 3.81 -7.42
C GLU A 67 -6.68 4.96 -7.53
N PRO A 68 -6.79 5.86 -6.52
CA PRO A 68 -7.72 6.96 -6.56
C PRO A 68 -7.33 8.07 -7.55
N ASP A 69 -6.04 8.31 -7.76
CA ASP A 69 -5.55 9.40 -8.62
C ASP A 69 -5.60 9.02 -10.11
N GLU A 70 -6.30 9.84 -10.91
CA GLU A 70 -6.49 9.57 -12.34
C GLU A 70 -5.18 9.67 -13.14
N GLY A 71 -4.31 10.61 -12.78
CA GLY A 71 -3.01 10.78 -13.44
C GLY A 71 -2.07 9.61 -13.18
N MET A 72 -2.10 9.05 -11.96
CA MET A 72 -1.40 7.81 -11.62
C MET A 72 -2.00 6.61 -12.37
N ARG A 73 -3.36 6.49 -12.41
CA ARG A 73 -4.04 5.40 -13.13
C ARG A 73 -3.71 5.34 -14.61
N ALA A 74 -3.50 6.47 -15.29
CA ALA A 74 -3.11 6.47 -16.70
C ALA A 74 -1.77 5.72 -16.92
N ARG A 75 -0.79 5.93 -16.03
CA ARG A 75 0.49 5.19 -16.08
C ARG A 75 0.35 3.75 -15.60
N LEU A 76 -0.47 3.52 -14.58
CA LEU A 76 -0.81 2.19 -14.09
C LEU A 76 -1.38 1.32 -15.20
N SER A 77 -2.34 1.83 -15.99
CA SER A 77 -2.94 1.14 -17.13
C SER A 77 -1.90 0.75 -18.18
N ALA A 78 -1.02 1.67 -18.56
CA ALA A 78 0.06 1.38 -19.51
C ALA A 78 1.06 0.31 -19.00
N ARG A 79 1.25 0.21 -17.68
CA ARG A 79 2.07 -0.86 -17.07
C ARG A 79 1.31 -2.16 -16.91
N ALA A 80 -0.01 -2.10 -16.67
CA ALA A 80 -0.88 -3.26 -16.59
C ALA A 80 -0.89 -4.06 -17.91
N GLU A 81 -0.92 -3.38 -19.05
CA GLU A 81 -0.83 -4.01 -20.38
C GLU A 81 0.46 -4.82 -20.60
N ARG A 82 1.53 -4.48 -19.87
CA ARG A 82 2.85 -5.12 -19.97
C ARG A 82 3.13 -6.07 -18.79
N ALA A 83 2.17 -6.25 -17.89
CA ALA A 83 2.30 -7.14 -16.76
C ALA A 83 2.38 -8.61 -17.21
N ARG A 84 3.00 -9.45 -16.39
CA ARG A 84 3.15 -10.89 -16.66
C ARG A 84 1.95 -11.70 -16.17
N VAL A 85 1.02 -11.05 -15.50
CA VAL A 85 -0.20 -11.62 -14.91
C VAL A 85 -1.40 -10.78 -15.35
N PRO A 86 -2.62 -11.31 -15.34
CA PRO A 86 -3.83 -10.52 -15.57
C PRO A 86 -3.92 -9.38 -14.55
N VAL A 87 -4.14 -8.15 -15.04
CA VAL A 87 -4.31 -6.96 -14.20
C VAL A 87 -5.55 -6.20 -14.62
N THR A 88 -6.45 -5.97 -13.66
CA THR A 88 -7.59 -5.07 -13.78
C THR A 88 -7.28 -3.78 -13.04
N VAL A 89 -7.38 -2.63 -13.70
CA VAL A 89 -7.20 -1.31 -13.07
C VAL A 89 -8.55 -0.78 -12.61
N ALA A 90 -8.64 -0.36 -11.36
CA ALA A 90 -9.84 0.20 -10.76
C ALA A 90 -9.56 1.57 -10.13
N GLY A 91 -10.53 2.48 -10.22
CA GLY A 91 -10.57 3.73 -9.47
C GLY A 91 -11.32 3.53 -8.16
N GLY A 92 -10.87 4.18 -7.09
CA GLY A 92 -11.55 4.11 -5.78
C GLY A 92 -10.60 4.39 -4.63
N ARG A 93 -11.18 4.57 -3.45
CA ARG A 93 -10.45 4.81 -2.21
C ARG A 93 -10.40 3.52 -1.39
N ALA A 94 -9.33 3.35 -0.62
CA ALA A 94 -9.17 2.19 0.24
C ALA A 94 -10.17 2.15 1.41
N GLU A 95 -10.68 3.32 1.80
CA GLU A 95 -11.68 3.48 2.87
C GLU A 95 -13.11 3.10 2.45
N ASP A 96 -13.36 2.92 1.14
CA ASP A 96 -14.67 2.54 0.57
C ASP A 96 -14.42 1.72 -0.70
N LEU A 97 -14.16 0.43 -0.53
CA LEU A 97 -13.78 -0.46 -1.63
C LEU A 97 -15.00 -0.93 -2.43
N PRO A 98 -15.04 -0.68 -3.76
CA PRO A 98 -16.17 -1.03 -4.62
C PRO A 98 -16.21 -2.54 -4.95
N PHE A 99 -15.91 -3.39 -3.98
CA PHE A 99 -15.85 -4.84 -4.16
C PHE A 99 -16.71 -5.56 -3.14
N ALA A 100 -17.26 -6.71 -3.50
CA ALA A 100 -18.03 -7.54 -2.60
C ALA A 100 -17.15 -8.11 -1.45
N ALA A 101 -17.76 -8.48 -0.33
CA ALA A 101 -17.07 -9.19 0.73
C ALA A 101 -16.50 -10.53 0.23
N ALA A 102 -15.38 -10.96 0.78
CA ALA A 102 -14.70 -12.22 0.46
C ALA A 102 -14.39 -12.41 -1.04
N SER A 103 -14.02 -11.33 -1.73
CA SER A 103 -13.67 -11.33 -3.16
C SER A 103 -12.21 -11.62 -3.45
N PHE A 104 -11.31 -11.46 -2.47
CA PHE A 104 -9.88 -11.57 -2.66
C PHE A 104 -9.23 -12.56 -1.68
N ASP A 105 -8.21 -13.25 -2.17
CA ASP A 105 -7.43 -14.20 -1.39
C ASP A 105 -6.23 -13.50 -0.73
N THR A 106 -5.71 -12.46 -1.39
CA THR A 106 -4.60 -11.63 -0.89
C THR A 106 -4.93 -10.15 -1.08
N ALA A 107 -4.65 -9.33 -0.06
CA ALA A 107 -4.59 -7.87 -0.19
C ALA A 107 -3.14 -7.40 -0.02
N VAL A 108 -2.75 -6.36 -0.76
CA VAL A 108 -1.40 -5.79 -0.77
C VAL A 108 -1.48 -4.29 -0.58
N SER A 109 -0.68 -3.77 0.35
CA SER A 109 -0.45 -2.34 0.53
C SER A 109 1.04 -2.06 0.58
N ALA A 110 1.52 -1.21 -0.34
CA ALA A 110 2.92 -0.85 -0.42
C ALA A 110 3.06 0.67 -0.46
N PHE A 111 3.28 1.28 0.71
CA PHE A 111 3.33 2.72 0.94
C PHE A 111 2.00 3.44 0.64
N ALA A 112 0.87 2.75 0.83
CA ALA A 112 -0.46 3.31 0.64
C ALA A 112 -1.15 3.64 1.96
N LEU A 113 -1.14 2.75 2.96
CA LEU A 113 -1.80 3.00 4.25
C LEU A 113 -1.20 4.17 5.02
N CYS A 114 0.06 4.54 4.77
CA CYS A 114 0.63 5.75 5.34
C CYS A 114 0.07 7.04 4.72
N THR A 115 -0.64 6.97 3.57
CA THR A 115 -1.21 8.14 2.86
C THR A 115 -2.72 8.25 2.96
N VAL A 116 -3.46 7.17 3.19
CA VAL A 116 -4.94 7.18 3.28
C VAL A 116 -5.43 8.13 4.38
N SER A 117 -6.65 8.64 4.26
CA SER A 117 -7.21 9.57 5.25
C SER A 117 -7.53 8.86 6.57
N ASP A 118 -8.14 7.68 6.51
CA ASP A 118 -8.50 6.85 7.66
C ASP A 118 -7.95 5.42 7.48
N PRO A 119 -6.80 5.09 8.10
CA PRO A 119 -6.24 3.74 8.03
C PRO A 119 -7.11 2.67 8.68
N ALA A 120 -7.90 3.02 9.71
CA ALA A 120 -8.76 2.03 10.35
C ALA A 120 -9.92 1.63 9.43
N ALA A 121 -10.56 2.62 8.78
CA ALA A 121 -11.58 2.35 7.76
C ALA A 121 -11.02 1.55 6.59
N ALA A 122 -9.84 1.93 6.05
CA ALA A 122 -9.19 1.20 4.96
C ALA A 122 -8.88 -0.26 5.35
N LEU A 123 -8.35 -0.49 6.54
CA LEU A 123 -8.05 -1.83 7.04
C LEU A 123 -9.33 -2.65 7.31
N ALA A 124 -10.42 -2.02 7.78
CA ALA A 124 -11.72 -2.67 7.94
C ALA A 124 -12.29 -3.11 6.57
N GLU A 125 -12.17 -2.27 5.53
CA GLU A 125 -12.56 -2.61 4.17
C GLU A 125 -11.69 -3.73 3.59
N LEU A 126 -10.36 -3.68 3.77
CA LEU A 126 -9.47 -4.78 3.37
C LEU A 126 -9.86 -6.09 4.05
N ARG A 127 -10.21 -6.07 5.34
CA ARG A 127 -10.71 -7.25 6.04
C ARG A 127 -12.05 -7.75 5.47
N ARG A 128 -12.96 -6.84 5.12
CA ARG A 128 -14.27 -7.17 4.53
C ARG A 128 -14.13 -7.89 3.19
N VAL A 129 -13.24 -7.40 2.33
CA VAL A 129 -13.09 -7.94 0.97
C VAL A 129 -12.20 -9.18 0.90
N LEU A 130 -11.37 -9.43 1.91
CA LEU A 130 -10.60 -10.67 2.02
C LEU A 130 -11.49 -11.85 2.38
N VAL A 131 -11.21 -13.01 1.81
CA VAL A 131 -11.80 -14.28 2.28
C VAL A 131 -11.41 -14.56 3.73
N PRO A 132 -12.21 -15.32 4.50
CA PRO A 132 -11.78 -15.80 5.81
C PRO A 132 -10.42 -16.50 5.72
N GLY A 133 -9.47 -16.13 6.57
CA GLY A 133 -8.09 -16.60 6.51
C GLY A 133 -7.23 -16.02 5.37
N GLY A 134 -7.77 -15.08 4.60
CA GLY A 134 -7.03 -14.39 3.53
C GLY A 134 -5.86 -13.60 4.06
N THR A 135 -4.88 -13.33 3.19
CA THR A 135 -3.60 -12.72 3.57
C THR A 135 -3.57 -11.23 3.28
N LEU A 136 -3.08 -10.43 4.24
CA LEU A 136 -2.72 -9.03 4.05
C LEU A 136 -1.21 -8.89 4.06
N LEU A 137 -0.64 -8.37 2.97
CA LEU A 137 0.78 -8.10 2.79
C LEU A 137 1.02 -6.60 2.87
N LEU A 138 1.90 -6.16 3.76
CA LEU A 138 2.21 -4.76 3.99
C LEU A 138 3.69 -4.46 3.76
N LEU A 139 3.95 -3.33 3.10
CA LEU A 139 5.24 -2.65 3.05
C LEU A 139 4.98 -1.16 3.33
N GLU A 140 5.16 -0.71 4.58
CA GLU A 140 4.66 0.59 5.01
C GLU A 140 5.65 1.37 5.87
N HIS A 141 5.57 2.69 5.79
CA HIS A 141 6.17 3.54 6.82
C HIS A 141 5.40 3.38 8.12
N VAL A 142 6.14 3.26 9.22
CA VAL A 142 5.57 3.13 10.56
C VAL A 142 6.29 4.04 11.56
N HIS A 143 5.60 4.29 12.66
CA HIS A 143 6.17 5.01 13.78
C HIS A 143 7.30 4.22 14.44
N LEU A 144 8.42 4.88 14.73
CA LEU A 144 9.53 4.27 15.44
C LEU A 144 9.12 3.86 16.87
N THR A 145 9.68 2.76 17.35
CA THR A 145 9.39 2.23 18.69
C THR A 145 10.38 2.70 19.76
N TRP A 146 11.47 3.38 19.38
CA TRP A 146 12.54 3.82 20.27
C TRP A 146 12.60 5.36 20.38
N GLU A 147 12.93 5.85 21.57
CA GLU A 147 13.14 7.28 21.85
C GLU A 147 14.66 7.62 21.81
N PRO A 148 15.08 8.80 21.29
CA PRO A 148 14.25 9.96 20.89
C PRO A 148 13.82 9.92 19.41
N GLY A 149 14.08 8.85 18.66
CA GLY A 149 13.75 8.74 17.25
C GLY A 149 12.26 8.94 16.98
N ARG A 150 11.41 8.40 17.85
CA ARG A 150 9.95 8.55 17.80
C ARG A 150 9.52 10.02 17.89
N ALA A 151 10.06 10.77 18.85
CA ALA A 151 9.74 12.18 19.02
C ALA A 151 10.18 13.02 17.80
N LEU A 152 11.38 12.76 17.26
CA LEU A 152 11.88 13.43 16.08
C LEU A 152 11.02 13.12 14.84
N GLN A 153 10.63 11.85 14.65
CA GLN A 153 9.75 11.44 13.56
C GLN A 153 8.39 12.12 13.64
N SER A 154 7.77 12.17 14.82
CA SER A 154 6.50 12.86 15.03
C SER A 154 6.59 14.36 14.73
N ALA A 155 7.68 15.00 15.14
CA ALA A 155 7.92 16.42 14.84
C ALA A 155 8.12 16.69 13.34
N ALA A 156 8.76 15.78 12.61
CA ALA A 156 9.01 15.89 11.17
C ALA A 156 7.79 15.48 10.31
N ALA A 157 6.88 14.65 10.83
CA ALA A 157 5.79 14.05 10.06
C ALA A 157 4.88 15.07 9.33
N PRO A 158 4.50 16.23 9.89
CA PRO A 158 3.68 17.20 9.18
C PRO A 158 4.38 17.81 7.96
N ALA A 159 5.67 18.18 8.10
CA ALA A 159 6.46 18.73 7.01
C ALA A 159 6.71 17.69 5.91
N TRP A 160 6.98 16.45 6.30
CA TRP A 160 7.10 15.34 5.35
C TRP A 160 5.80 15.10 4.60
N ALA A 161 4.65 15.02 5.28
CA ALA A 161 3.36 14.81 4.64
C ALA A 161 3.03 15.88 3.58
N ALA A 162 3.43 17.14 3.82
CA ALA A 162 3.21 18.24 2.88
C ALA A 162 3.96 18.06 1.54
N VAL A 163 5.12 17.39 1.54
CA VAL A 163 5.96 17.20 0.34
C VAL A 163 5.90 15.79 -0.22
N ALA A 164 5.48 14.80 0.57
CA ALA A 164 5.45 13.37 0.23
C ALA A 164 4.03 12.84 -0.03
N GLY A 165 3.18 13.64 -0.66
CA GLY A 165 1.84 13.21 -1.09
C GLY A 165 0.93 12.73 0.05
N GLY A 166 1.02 13.36 1.24
CA GLY A 166 0.21 12.99 2.40
C GLY A 166 0.77 11.84 3.24
N CYS A 167 1.95 11.33 2.90
CA CYS A 167 2.56 10.21 3.64
C CYS A 167 2.83 10.60 5.11
N ARG A 168 2.20 9.90 6.04
CA ARG A 168 2.34 10.05 7.49
C ARG A 168 3.33 9.02 8.02
N LEU A 169 4.49 9.48 8.49
CA LEU A 169 5.55 8.62 9.05
C LEU A 169 5.22 8.12 10.46
N ASP A 170 4.31 8.79 11.14
CA ASP A 170 3.95 8.60 12.55
C ASP A 170 2.75 7.66 12.78
N ARG A 171 2.43 6.82 11.79
CA ARG A 171 1.31 5.86 11.89
C ARG A 171 1.76 4.53 12.49
N ASP A 172 0.90 4.00 13.37
CA ASP A 172 1.04 2.65 13.89
C ASP A 172 0.11 1.70 13.12
N THR A 173 0.48 1.44 11.87
CA THR A 173 -0.32 0.63 10.95
C THR A 173 -0.51 -0.80 11.45
N LEU A 174 0.49 -1.40 12.12
CA LEU A 174 0.38 -2.77 12.62
C LEU A 174 -0.59 -2.87 13.79
N THR A 175 -0.52 -1.98 14.77
CA THR A 175 -1.47 -1.93 15.88
C THR A 175 -2.88 -1.66 15.37
N THR A 176 -3.04 -0.75 14.40
CA THR A 176 -4.35 -0.49 13.78
C THR A 176 -4.90 -1.74 13.09
N ALA A 177 -4.06 -2.47 12.32
CA ALA A 177 -4.48 -3.71 11.66
C ALA A 177 -4.90 -4.79 12.66
N GLN A 178 -4.16 -4.96 13.76
CA GLN A 178 -4.53 -5.88 14.83
C GLN A 178 -5.83 -5.44 15.52
N GLY A 179 -6.01 -4.14 15.73
CA GLY A 179 -7.23 -3.56 16.32
C GLY A 179 -8.50 -3.84 15.50
N VAL A 180 -8.39 -3.90 14.18
CA VAL A 180 -9.51 -4.30 13.31
C VAL A 180 -9.62 -5.82 13.09
N GLY A 181 -8.80 -6.62 13.78
CA GLY A 181 -8.93 -8.08 13.86
C GLY A 181 -7.98 -8.89 12.98
N PHE A 182 -6.98 -8.28 12.34
CA PHE A 182 -5.92 -9.05 11.67
C PHE A 182 -4.97 -9.68 12.69
N THR A 183 -4.48 -10.88 12.40
CA THR A 183 -3.43 -11.55 13.17
C THR A 183 -2.08 -11.35 12.49
N LEU A 184 -1.11 -10.78 13.18
CA LEU A 184 0.26 -10.64 12.68
C LEU A 184 0.96 -12.00 12.68
N VAL A 185 1.42 -12.44 11.52
CA VAL A 185 2.17 -13.71 11.34
C VAL A 185 3.66 -13.45 11.34
N ARG A 186 4.10 -12.42 10.63
CA ARG A 186 5.52 -12.06 10.49
C ARG A 186 5.66 -10.58 10.23
N THR A 187 6.72 -9.99 10.79
CA THR A 187 7.16 -8.64 10.43
C THR A 187 8.68 -8.60 10.33
N GLN A 188 9.17 -7.77 9.41
CA GLN A 188 10.59 -7.47 9.24
C GLN A 188 10.75 -5.95 9.12
N ALA A 189 11.59 -5.39 9.98
CA ALA A 189 11.89 -3.97 9.96
C ALA A 189 13.05 -3.66 9.01
N HIS A 190 12.95 -2.54 8.32
CA HIS A 190 13.95 -1.96 7.43
C HIS A 190 14.23 -0.52 7.82
N VAL A 191 15.39 0.03 7.39
CA VAL A 191 15.76 1.44 7.60
C VAL A 191 15.58 1.85 9.08
N ALA A 192 16.28 1.14 9.98
CA ALA A 192 16.23 1.38 11.43
C ALA A 192 14.79 1.35 12.03
N GLY A 193 13.85 0.64 11.41
CA GLY A 193 12.48 0.49 11.88
C GLY A 193 11.46 1.45 11.25
N TRP A 194 11.86 2.33 10.35
CA TRP A 194 10.95 3.28 9.66
C TRP A 194 10.02 2.60 8.66
N ILE A 195 10.43 1.46 8.12
CA ILE A 195 9.65 0.70 7.14
C ILE A 195 9.51 -0.72 7.68
N VAL A 196 8.32 -1.26 7.58
CA VAL A 196 8.05 -2.68 7.89
C VAL A 196 7.52 -3.41 6.68
N GLU A 197 8.00 -4.64 6.51
CA GLU A 197 7.43 -5.64 5.61
C GLU A 197 6.72 -6.67 6.48
N SER A 198 5.41 -6.81 6.35
CA SER A 198 4.61 -7.62 7.27
C SER A 198 3.60 -8.51 6.54
N VAL A 199 3.34 -9.66 7.14
CA VAL A 199 2.31 -10.61 6.73
C VAL A 199 1.31 -10.75 7.86
N LEU A 200 0.04 -10.46 7.56
CA LEU A 200 -1.07 -10.61 8.47
C LEU A 200 -2.14 -11.52 7.83
N VAL A 201 -2.98 -12.09 8.66
CA VAL A 201 -4.08 -12.97 8.23
C VAL A 201 -5.40 -12.41 8.75
N ALA A 202 -6.41 -12.37 7.88
CA ALA A 202 -7.77 -12.05 8.26
C ALA A 202 -8.34 -13.16 9.16
N PRO A 203 -9.25 -12.86 10.11
CA PRO A 203 -9.84 -13.88 10.96
C PRO A 203 -10.54 -14.94 10.12
N ALA A 204 -10.51 -16.21 10.59
CA ALA A 204 -11.13 -17.33 9.92
C ALA A 204 -12.68 -17.28 10.01
N ARG A 205 -13.21 -16.58 11.00
CA ARG A 205 -14.61 -16.10 11.19
C ARG A 205 -14.73 -15.47 12.55
#